data_80aec8fbfab0c650e822515c93638674
#
_entry.id   80aec8fbfab0c650e822515c93638674
#
_cell.length_a   1.000
_cell.length_b   1.000
_cell.length_c   1.000
_cell.angle_alpha   90.00
_cell.angle_beta   90.00
_cell.angle_gamma   90.00
#
_symmetry.space_group_name_H-M   'P 1'
#
loop_
_entity.id
_entity.type
_entity.pdbx_description
1 polymer ?
#
loop_
_entity_poly.entity_id
_entity_poly.type
_entity_poly.pdbx_seq_one_letter_code
_entity_poly.pdbx_strand_id
1 'polypeptide(L)'
;MANRYVVFSHGKDSGPWGRKITALADVARSEGYQVESVDYRGMETVKARSDRLIEVCKTLSGDLVLVGSSLGGYVAVAASSLLHARGAFLMAPALYVEGLPPLRERVLDCPAALVHGWRDEVVPFEHSVRFAREYNCSLHLLDSDHQLHDQLRFIKYLFEYFLIGLDLPSERGAA
;
A
#
# COMPACT_ATOMS: atom_id res chain seq x y z
N MET A 1 7.20 -21.79 10.98
CA MET A 1 7.10 -20.84 9.85
C MET A 1 7.33 -19.45 10.40
N ALA A 2 7.99 -18.56 9.66
CA ALA A 2 8.12 -17.15 10.07
C ALA A 2 6.73 -16.49 10.13
N ASN A 3 6.54 -15.56 11.06
CA ASN A 3 5.30 -14.77 11.09
C ASN A 3 5.21 -13.90 9.82
N ARG A 4 4.01 -13.69 9.32
CA ARG A 4 3.73 -12.81 8.16
C ARG A 4 2.68 -11.78 8.56
N TYR A 5 2.95 -10.53 8.24
CA TYR A 5 2.08 -9.42 8.61
C TYR A 5 1.67 -8.61 7.39
N VAL A 6 0.40 -8.22 7.34
CA VAL A 6 -0.08 -7.13 6.49
C VAL A 6 -0.34 -5.94 7.39
N VAL A 7 0.36 -4.84 7.12
CA VAL A 7 0.23 -3.60 7.90
C VAL A 7 -0.44 -2.54 7.04
N PHE A 8 -1.59 -2.05 7.50
CA PHE A 8 -2.41 -1.07 6.81
C PHE A 8 -2.10 0.36 7.25
N SER A 9 -2.07 1.26 6.25
CA SER A 9 -1.82 2.69 6.38
C SER A 9 -2.98 3.46 5.75
N HIS A 10 -3.83 4.08 6.59
CA HIS A 10 -5.05 4.75 6.15
C HIS A 10 -4.83 6.18 5.62
N GLY A 11 -5.78 6.68 4.83
CA GLY A 11 -5.78 8.03 4.27
C GLY A 11 -5.94 9.14 5.31
N LYS A 12 -5.95 10.39 4.82
CA LYS A 12 -6.02 11.59 5.68
C LYS A 12 -7.32 11.64 6.46
N ASP A 13 -8.44 11.45 5.78
CA ASP A 13 -9.80 11.67 6.31
C ASP A 13 -10.51 10.36 6.69
N SER A 14 -9.76 9.31 6.98
CA SER A 14 -10.28 8.00 7.37
C SER A 14 -9.62 7.50 8.66
N GLY A 15 -10.13 6.40 9.19
CA GLY A 15 -9.54 5.75 10.35
C GLY A 15 -8.87 4.41 9.99
N PRO A 16 -8.26 3.75 10.97
CA PRO A 16 -7.48 2.53 10.76
C PRO A 16 -8.32 1.36 10.21
N TRP A 17 -9.62 1.32 10.49
CA TRP A 17 -10.51 0.23 10.09
C TRP A 17 -11.63 0.70 9.16
N GLY A 18 -11.32 1.60 8.22
CA GLY A 18 -12.24 2.00 7.17
C GLY A 18 -12.61 0.83 6.25
N ARG A 19 -13.69 0.99 5.45
CA ARG A 19 -14.30 -0.05 4.62
C ARG A 19 -13.31 -0.83 3.75
N LYS A 20 -12.39 -0.14 3.06
CA LYS A 20 -11.35 -0.80 2.22
C LYS A 20 -10.40 -1.65 3.08
N ILE A 21 -9.90 -1.08 4.16
CA ILE A 21 -8.94 -1.76 5.04
C ILE A 21 -9.56 -3.01 5.65
N THR A 22 -10.77 -2.90 6.21
CA THR A 22 -11.50 -4.05 6.78
C THR A 22 -11.64 -5.18 5.75
N ALA A 23 -12.09 -4.83 4.53
CA ALA A 23 -12.29 -5.83 3.49
C ALA A 23 -10.99 -6.53 3.03
N LEU A 24 -9.88 -5.79 2.96
CA LEU A 24 -8.57 -6.36 2.60
C LEU A 24 -7.92 -7.10 3.79
N ALA A 25 -8.19 -6.68 5.01
CA ALA A 25 -7.74 -7.40 6.21
C ALA A 25 -8.34 -8.81 6.28
N ASP A 26 -9.60 -8.99 5.86
CA ASP A 26 -10.23 -10.31 5.80
C ASP A 26 -9.55 -11.20 4.74
N VAL A 27 -9.17 -10.65 3.58
CA VAL A 27 -8.37 -11.36 2.58
C VAL A 27 -7.00 -11.75 3.13
N ALA A 28 -6.31 -10.81 3.78
CA ALA A 28 -4.99 -11.09 4.37
C ALA A 28 -5.04 -12.23 5.41
N ARG A 29 -6.08 -12.23 6.25
CA ARG A 29 -6.28 -13.31 7.23
C ARG A 29 -6.55 -14.66 6.57
N SER A 30 -7.35 -14.71 5.51
CA SER A 30 -7.60 -15.95 4.76
C SER A 30 -6.33 -16.50 4.11
N GLU A 31 -5.39 -15.62 3.74
CA GLU A 31 -4.07 -15.99 3.22
C GLU A 31 -3.02 -16.27 4.33
N GLY A 32 -3.46 -16.35 5.59
CA GLY A 32 -2.60 -16.71 6.72
C GLY A 32 -1.69 -15.60 7.24
N TYR A 33 -1.99 -14.32 6.91
CA TYR A 33 -1.30 -13.17 7.48
C TYR A 33 -1.94 -12.72 8.79
N GLN A 34 -1.12 -12.29 9.72
CA GLN A 34 -1.56 -11.44 10.82
C GLN A 34 -1.76 -10.02 10.27
N VAL A 35 -2.73 -9.28 10.82
CA VAL A 35 -3.04 -7.95 10.32
C VAL A 35 -2.91 -6.91 11.42
N GLU A 36 -2.33 -5.77 11.05
CA GLU A 36 -2.23 -4.58 11.89
C GLU A 36 -2.73 -3.37 11.08
N SER A 37 -3.37 -2.42 11.71
CA SER A 37 -3.78 -1.18 11.07
C SER A 37 -3.41 0.01 11.93
N VAL A 38 -2.46 0.80 11.42
CA VAL A 38 -1.89 1.91 12.17
C VAL A 38 -2.88 3.06 12.27
N ASP A 39 -3.12 3.57 13.47
CA ASP A 39 -3.96 4.73 13.72
C ASP A 39 -3.14 6.02 13.62
N TYR A 40 -3.50 6.88 12.68
CA TYR A 40 -2.89 8.19 12.46
C TYR A 40 -3.81 9.35 12.84
N ARG A 41 -4.95 9.10 13.48
CA ARG A 41 -5.85 10.19 13.89
C ARG A 41 -5.13 11.18 14.80
N GLY A 42 -5.26 12.46 14.51
CA GLY A 42 -4.52 13.53 15.20
C GLY A 42 -3.08 13.75 14.68
N MET A 43 -2.59 12.96 13.72
CA MET A 43 -1.27 13.14 13.11
C MET A 43 -1.40 13.88 11.77
N GLU A 44 -1.04 15.16 11.77
CA GLU A 44 -1.23 16.03 10.60
C GLU A 44 -0.12 15.89 9.55
N THR A 45 1.12 15.57 9.97
CA THR A 45 2.27 15.52 9.07
C THR A 45 2.57 14.11 8.58
N VAL A 46 3.03 14.00 7.33
CA VAL A 46 3.49 12.71 6.79
C VAL A 46 4.69 12.16 7.55
N LYS A 47 5.53 13.04 8.11
CA LYS A 47 6.66 12.60 8.94
C LYS A 47 6.17 11.86 10.19
N ALA A 48 5.22 12.44 10.94
CA ALA A 48 4.68 11.81 12.13
C ALA A 48 4.01 10.47 11.82
N ARG A 49 3.28 10.37 10.69
CA ARG A 49 2.66 9.12 10.23
C ARG A 49 3.71 8.08 9.84
N SER A 50 4.77 8.47 9.13
CA SER A 50 5.86 7.56 8.76
C SER A 50 6.61 7.05 9.98
N ASP A 51 6.93 7.93 10.93
CA ASP A 51 7.58 7.55 12.18
C ASP A 51 6.71 6.55 12.97
N ARG A 52 5.40 6.80 13.03
CA ARG A 52 4.44 5.89 13.69
C ARG A 52 4.33 4.54 13.00
N LEU A 53 4.28 4.51 11.66
CA LEU A 53 4.29 3.25 10.90
C LEU A 53 5.55 2.45 11.21
N ILE A 54 6.71 3.09 11.16
CA ILE A 54 7.99 2.45 11.44
C ILE A 54 8.05 1.93 12.89
N GLU A 55 7.57 2.71 13.86
CA GLU A 55 7.49 2.30 15.26
C GLU A 55 6.67 1.01 15.42
N VAL A 56 5.46 0.99 14.86
CA VAL A 56 4.58 -0.19 14.93
C VAL A 56 5.25 -1.39 14.24
N CYS A 57 5.76 -1.22 13.02
CA CYS A 57 6.37 -2.32 12.29
C CYS A 57 7.62 -2.90 12.99
N LYS A 58 8.40 -2.09 13.70
CA LYS A 58 9.55 -2.57 14.48
C LYS A 58 9.18 -3.50 15.65
N THR A 59 7.93 -3.48 16.10
CA THR A 59 7.46 -4.42 17.13
C THR A 59 7.06 -5.78 16.55
N LEU A 60 6.93 -5.88 15.22
CA LEU A 60 6.51 -7.08 14.52
C LEU A 60 7.74 -7.85 14.04
N SER A 61 7.81 -9.14 14.39
CA SER A 61 8.93 -10.01 14.02
C SER A 61 8.50 -10.96 12.92
N GLY A 62 8.83 -10.65 11.67
CA GLY A 62 8.48 -11.45 10.49
C GLY A 62 8.43 -10.65 9.20
N ASP A 63 7.90 -11.27 8.15
CA ASP A 63 7.74 -10.64 6.83
C ASP A 63 6.63 -9.59 6.87
N LEU A 64 6.91 -8.40 6.32
CA LEU A 64 5.98 -7.26 6.30
C LEU A 64 5.48 -6.99 4.87
N VAL A 65 4.18 -6.94 4.68
CA VAL A 65 3.53 -6.40 3.49
C VAL A 65 2.82 -5.11 3.88
N LEU A 66 3.14 -4.02 3.21
CA LEU A 66 2.53 -2.71 3.48
C LEU A 66 1.35 -2.47 2.54
N VAL A 67 0.23 -2.04 3.09
CA VAL A 67 -0.97 -1.69 2.30
C VAL A 67 -1.38 -0.27 2.61
N GLY A 68 -1.35 0.62 1.61
CA GLY A 68 -1.63 2.03 1.81
C GLY A 68 -2.76 2.56 0.93
N SER A 69 -3.57 3.46 1.48
CA SER A 69 -4.63 4.15 0.74
C SER A 69 -4.44 5.66 0.80
N SER A 70 -4.48 6.34 -0.35
CA SER A 70 -4.35 7.80 -0.46
C SER A 70 -3.07 8.29 0.22
N LEU A 71 -3.14 9.21 1.19
CA LEU A 71 -1.97 9.65 1.96
C LEU A 71 -1.26 8.50 2.67
N GLY A 72 -2.00 7.48 3.13
CA GLY A 72 -1.42 6.25 3.68
C GLY A 72 -0.61 5.46 2.66
N GLY A 73 -0.92 5.57 1.37
CA GLY A 73 -0.12 5.02 0.27
C GLY A 73 1.24 5.70 0.17
N TYR A 74 1.28 7.03 0.26
CA TYR A 74 2.55 7.77 0.33
C TYR A 74 3.39 7.33 1.55
N VAL A 75 2.75 7.24 2.73
CA VAL A 75 3.42 6.83 3.98
C VAL A 75 4.00 5.41 3.87
N ALA A 76 3.23 4.48 3.30
CA ALA A 76 3.67 3.10 3.09
C ALA A 76 4.88 3.03 2.15
N VAL A 77 4.86 3.76 1.03
CA VAL A 77 6.00 3.84 0.10
C VAL A 77 7.21 4.46 0.77
N ALA A 78 7.04 5.58 1.47
CA ALA A 78 8.16 6.28 2.12
C ALA A 78 8.88 5.43 3.20
N ALA A 79 8.18 4.46 3.79
CA ALA A 79 8.72 3.57 4.82
C ALA A 79 9.20 2.20 4.28
N SER A 80 8.81 1.81 3.06
CA SER A 80 8.95 0.43 2.58
C SER A 80 10.39 -0.09 2.57
N SER A 81 11.33 0.69 2.04
CA SER A 81 12.75 0.31 2.01
C SER A 81 13.39 0.29 3.40
N LEU A 82 13.01 1.23 4.29
CA LEU A 82 13.49 1.28 5.67
C LEU A 82 13.00 0.09 6.51
N LEU A 83 11.85 -0.45 6.16
CA LEU A 83 11.23 -1.60 6.84
C LEU A 83 11.58 -2.94 6.18
N HIS A 84 12.35 -2.92 5.07
CA HIS A 84 12.60 -4.11 4.27
C HIS A 84 11.31 -4.85 3.94
N ALA A 85 10.29 -4.10 3.51
CA ALA A 85 8.99 -4.66 3.20
C ALA A 85 9.10 -5.72 2.10
N ARG A 86 8.42 -6.85 2.27
CA ARG A 86 8.34 -7.93 1.28
C ARG A 86 7.50 -7.55 0.07
N GLY A 87 6.57 -6.62 0.24
CA GLY A 87 5.71 -6.11 -0.82
C GLY A 87 4.90 -4.90 -0.41
N ALA A 88 4.39 -4.16 -1.40
CA ALA A 88 3.52 -3.01 -1.18
C ALA A 88 2.29 -3.04 -2.09
N PHE A 89 1.08 -2.91 -1.51
CA PHE A 89 -0.17 -2.80 -2.25
C PHE A 89 -0.79 -1.42 -2.01
N LEU A 90 -0.99 -0.64 -3.07
CA LEU A 90 -1.31 0.78 -2.97
C LEU A 90 -2.64 1.10 -3.66
N MET A 91 -3.54 1.77 -2.95
CA MET A 91 -4.87 2.15 -3.45
C MET A 91 -4.96 3.67 -3.59
N ALA A 92 -5.10 4.18 -4.80
CA ALA A 92 -5.16 5.62 -5.11
C ALA A 92 -4.11 6.43 -4.32
N PRO A 93 -2.81 6.03 -4.34
CA PRO A 93 -1.80 6.60 -3.46
C PRO A 93 -1.52 8.07 -3.80
N ALA A 94 -1.38 8.92 -2.78
CA ALA A 94 -1.08 10.35 -2.91
C ALA A 94 0.41 10.58 -3.25
N LEU A 95 0.85 10.10 -4.40
CA LEU A 95 2.22 10.24 -4.89
C LEU A 95 2.35 11.52 -5.74
N TYR A 96 3.49 12.19 -5.66
CA TYR A 96 3.79 13.42 -6.42
C TYR A 96 2.77 14.56 -6.24
N VAL A 97 2.03 14.56 -5.14
CA VAL A 97 1.07 15.60 -4.80
C VAL A 97 1.82 16.83 -4.28
N GLU A 98 1.44 18.00 -4.74
CA GLU A 98 2.01 19.28 -4.27
C GLU A 98 1.84 19.44 -2.76
N GLY A 99 2.87 19.94 -2.09
CA GLY A 99 2.90 20.08 -0.63
C GLY A 99 3.35 18.83 0.13
N LEU A 100 3.47 17.67 -0.52
CA LEU A 100 4.13 16.51 0.08
C LEU A 100 5.64 16.53 -0.21
N PRO A 101 6.48 16.10 0.74
CA PRO A 101 7.92 15.96 0.50
C PRO A 101 8.18 15.04 -0.70
N PRO A 102 9.26 15.28 -1.47
CA PRO A 102 9.64 14.34 -2.53
C PRO A 102 10.01 12.97 -1.93
N LEU A 103 9.63 11.91 -2.61
CA LEU A 103 10.08 10.57 -2.26
C LEU A 103 11.60 10.47 -2.47
N ARG A 104 12.27 9.70 -1.62
CA ARG A 104 13.71 9.44 -1.75
C ARG A 104 13.98 8.62 -3.02
N GLU A 105 15.17 8.73 -3.58
CA GLU A 105 15.64 7.79 -4.60
C GLU A 105 15.58 6.35 -4.05
N ARG A 106 15.16 5.40 -4.91
CA ARG A 106 15.01 3.98 -4.54
C ARG A 106 14.15 3.75 -3.30
N VAL A 107 13.08 4.53 -3.18
CA VAL A 107 12.14 4.41 -2.06
C VAL A 107 11.44 3.05 -2.01
N LEU A 108 11.35 2.37 -3.15
CA LEU A 108 10.72 1.06 -3.29
C LEU A 108 11.74 0.04 -3.82
N ASP A 109 12.01 -1.00 -3.05
CA ASP A 109 12.93 -2.10 -3.36
C ASP A 109 12.25 -3.49 -3.28
N CYS A 110 10.93 -3.52 -3.25
CA CYS A 110 10.11 -4.73 -3.20
C CYS A 110 9.05 -4.75 -4.32
N PRO A 111 8.47 -5.92 -4.65
CA PRO A 111 7.31 -6.00 -5.53
C PRO A 111 6.19 -5.08 -5.05
N ALA A 112 5.57 -4.36 -6.00
CA ALA A 112 4.42 -3.54 -5.68
C ALA A 112 3.32 -3.63 -6.74
N ALA A 113 2.07 -3.46 -6.29
CA ALA A 113 0.91 -3.33 -7.14
C ALA A 113 0.11 -2.09 -6.73
N LEU A 114 -0.31 -1.32 -7.74
CA LEU A 114 -1.13 -0.13 -7.57
C LEU A 114 -2.51 -0.36 -8.17
N VAL A 115 -3.53 0.17 -7.49
CA VAL A 115 -4.89 0.25 -8.00
C VAL A 115 -5.33 1.71 -7.96
N HIS A 116 -5.84 2.25 -9.06
CA HIS A 116 -6.29 3.65 -9.13
C HIS A 116 -7.58 3.77 -9.95
N GLY A 117 -8.48 4.65 -9.53
CA GLY A 117 -9.66 5.00 -10.29
C GLY A 117 -9.33 6.08 -11.32
N TRP A 118 -9.68 5.90 -12.59
CA TRP A 118 -9.41 6.92 -13.60
C TRP A 118 -10.35 8.13 -13.52
N ARG A 119 -11.42 8.05 -12.70
CA ARG A 119 -12.30 9.17 -12.35
C ARG A 119 -11.93 9.82 -11.01
N ASP A 120 -10.69 9.60 -10.54
CA ASP A 120 -10.20 10.18 -9.30
C ASP A 120 -9.95 11.69 -9.48
N GLU A 121 -10.76 12.51 -8.81
CA GLU A 121 -10.67 13.97 -8.81
C GLU A 121 -9.84 14.52 -7.63
N VAL A 122 -9.32 13.65 -6.76
CA VAL A 122 -8.52 14.02 -5.58
C VAL A 122 -7.04 13.84 -5.85
N VAL A 123 -6.66 12.69 -6.41
CA VAL A 123 -5.28 12.38 -6.81
C VAL A 123 -5.28 11.96 -8.28
N PRO A 124 -4.59 12.69 -9.16
CA PRO A 124 -4.50 12.31 -10.58
C PRO A 124 -3.94 10.90 -10.75
N PHE A 125 -4.62 10.03 -11.48
CA PHE A 125 -4.17 8.65 -11.70
C PHE A 125 -2.85 8.59 -12.50
N GLU A 126 -2.51 9.64 -13.23
CA GLU A 126 -1.24 9.81 -13.94
C GLU A 126 -0.04 9.73 -12.99
N HIS A 127 -0.22 10.11 -11.72
CA HIS A 127 0.80 9.95 -10.69
C HIS A 127 1.11 8.47 -10.45
N SER A 128 0.09 7.61 -10.42
CA SER A 128 0.29 6.15 -10.33
C SER A 128 0.90 5.58 -11.61
N VAL A 129 0.54 6.10 -12.79
CA VAL A 129 1.17 5.71 -14.07
C VAL A 129 2.66 6.05 -14.06
N ARG A 130 3.02 7.27 -13.65
CA ARG A 130 4.41 7.70 -13.50
C ARG A 130 5.17 6.78 -12.55
N PHE A 131 4.63 6.55 -11.36
CA PHE A 131 5.28 5.72 -10.33
C PHE A 131 5.46 4.28 -10.80
N ALA A 132 4.44 3.68 -11.42
CA ALA A 132 4.51 2.31 -11.90
C ALA A 132 5.60 2.13 -12.98
N ARG A 133 5.80 3.12 -13.85
CA ARG A 133 6.88 3.12 -14.84
C ARG A 133 8.25 3.31 -14.20
N GLU A 134 8.37 4.22 -13.24
CA GLU A 134 9.63 4.52 -12.55
C GLU A 134 10.14 3.33 -11.73
N TYR A 135 9.24 2.60 -11.08
CA TYR A 135 9.58 1.48 -10.18
C TYR A 135 9.23 0.10 -10.74
N ASN A 136 8.81 -0.02 -12.00
CA ASN A 136 8.41 -1.29 -12.64
C ASN A 136 7.34 -2.06 -11.84
N CYS A 137 6.34 -1.35 -11.33
CA CYS A 137 5.23 -1.92 -10.57
C CYS A 137 4.06 -2.31 -11.47
N SER A 138 3.24 -3.26 -11.02
CA SER A 138 1.93 -3.52 -11.63
C SER A 138 0.97 -2.36 -11.33
N LEU A 139 0.18 -1.95 -12.34
CA LEU A 139 -0.85 -0.91 -12.19
C LEU A 139 -2.17 -1.38 -12.79
N HIS A 140 -3.24 -1.25 -12.02
CA HIS A 140 -4.61 -1.52 -12.43
C HIS A 140 -5.42 -0.22 -12.38
N LEU A 141 -5.83 0.27 -13.56
CA LEU A 141 -6.73 1.41 -13.67
C LEU A 141 -8.17 0.91 -13.77
N LEU A 142 -9.04 1.38 -12.90
CA LEU A 142 -10.43 0.94 -12.78
C LEU A 142 -11.40 2.08 -13.05
N ASP A 143 -12.59 1.77 -13.54
CA ASP A 143 -13.69 2.72 -13.66
C ASP A 143 -14.26 3.02 -12.27
N SER A 144 -13.59 3.91 -11.53
CA SER A 144 -13.90 4.28 -10.16
C SER A 144 -13.40 5.67 -9.81
N ASP A 145 -13.87 6.20 -8.70
CA ASP A 145 -13.40 7.43 -8.07
C ASP A 145 -12.25 7.18 -7.08
N HIS A 146 -11.85 8.22 -6.31
CA HIS A 146 -10.82 8.13 -5.27
C HIS A 146 -11.14 7.11 -4.18
N GLN A 147 -12.41 6.89 -3.87
CA GLN A 147 -12.82 5.98 -2.80
C GLN A 147 -12.68 4.52 -3.19
N LEU A 148 -12.78 4.18 -4.48
CA LEU A 148 -12.67 2.81 -5.00
C LEU A 148 -13.71 1.83 -4.43
N HIS A 149 -14.79 2.33 -3.81
CA HIS A 149 -15.75 1.50 -3.09
C HIS A 149 -16.61 0.63 -4.00
N ASP A 150 -16.89 1.09 -5.20
CA ASP A 150 -17.65 0.39 -6.23
C ASP A 150 -16.86 -0.78 -6.85
N GLN A 151 -15.53 -0.74 -6.79
CA GLN A 151 -14.63 -1.78 -7.29
C GLN A 151 -14.03 -2.68 -6.18
N LEU A 152 -14.50 -2.54 -4.94
CA LEU A 152 -13.89 -3.22 -3.79
C LEU A 152 -13.84 -4.75 -3.95
N ARG A 153 -14.85 -5.36 -4.58
CA ARG A 153 -14.86 -6.79 -4.88
C ARG A 153 -13.68 -7.20 -5.76
N PHE A 154 -13.43 -6.43 -6.82
CA PHE A 154 -12.33 -6.71 -7.74
C PHE A 154 -10.96 -6.44 -7.08
N ILE A 155 -10.86 -5.37 -6.29
CA ILE A 155 -9.64 -5.04 -5.55
C ILE A 155 -9.25 -6.15 -4.57
N LYS A 156 -10.22 -6.82 -3.94
CA LYS A 156 -9.97 -8.00 -3.10
C LYS A 156 -9.29 -9.12 -3.89
N TYR A 157 -9.73 -9.44 -5.10
CA TYR A 157 -9.08 -10.43 -5.97
C TYR A 157 -7.67 -10.01 -6.38
N LEU A 158 -7.46 -8.74 -6.72
CA LEU A 158 -6.13 -8.22 -7.05
C LEU A 158 -5.18 -8.32 -5.87
N PHE A 159 -5.67 -8.04 -4.67
CA PHE A 159 -4.88 -8.12 -3.44
C PHE A 159 -4.54 -9.56 -3.06
N GLU A 160 -5.51 -10.47 -3.13
CA GLU A 160 -5.28 -11.91 -2.94
C GLU A 160 -4.22 -12.44 -3.92
N TYR A 161 -4.39 -12.14 -5.22
CA TYR A 161 -3.41 -12.52 -6.25
C TYR A 161 -2.02 -11.95 -5.97
N PHE A 162 -1.95 -10.69 -5.51
CA PHE A 162 -0.68 -10.06 -5.12
C PHE A 162 -0.01 -10.80 -3.97
N LEU A 163 -0.76 -11.14 -2.90
CA LEU A 163 -0.21 -11.88 -1.74
C LEU A 163 0.30 -13.26 -2.13
N ILE A 164 -0.47 -14.00 -2.92
CA ILE A 164 -0.05 -15.32 -3.45
C ILE A 164 1.22 -15.17 -4.29
N GLY A 165 1.30 -14.13 -5.13
CA GLY A 165 2.46 -13.86 -5.99
C GLY A 165 3.74 -13.59 -5.21
N LEU A 166 3.67 -13.07 -3.98
CA LEU A 166 4.84 -12.87 -3.13
C LEU A 166 5.47 -14.20 -2.65
N ASP A 167 4.70 -15.28 -2.60
CA ASP A 167 5.16 -16.59 -2.13
C ASP A 167 5.70 -17.47 -3.29
N LEU A 168 5.48 -17.06 -4.53
CA LEU A 168 5.99 -17.76 -5.71
C LEU A 168 7.47 -17.42 -5.95
N PRO A 169 8.29 -18.39 -6.45
CA PRO A 169 9.64 -18.11 -6.89
C PRO A 169 9.62 -16.99 -7.96
N SER A 170 10.51 -16.02 -7.85
CA SER A 170 10.58 -14.95 -8.85
C SER A 170 11.08 -15.52 -10.19
N GLU A 171 10.26 -15.47 -11.22
CA GLU A 171 10.64 -15.87 -12.59
C GLU A 171 11.61 -14.84 -13.24
N ARG A 172 11.97 -13.77 -12.56
CA ARG A 172 12.84 -12.70 -13.09
C ARG A 172 14.33 -13.03 -13.12
N GLY A 173 14.71 -14.30 -12.97
CA GLY A 173 16.10 -14.76 -12.98
C GLY A 173 16.49 -15.70 -14.12
N ALA A 174 15.62 -15.91 -15.12
CA ALA A 174 15.84 -16.84 -16.23
C ALA A 174 15.82 -16.12 -17.60
N ALA A 175 16.61 -15.08 -17.76
CA ALA A 175 16.90 -14.48 -19.07
C ALA A 175 18.33 -13.97 -19.12
#